data_09be8dc58b742c95a45f66b9149d9216
#
_entry.id   09be8dc58b742c95a45f66b9149d9216
#
_cell.length_a   1.000
_cell.length_b   1.000
_cell.length_c   1.000
_cell.angle_alpha   90.00
_cell.angle_beta   90.00
_cell.angle_gamma   90.00
#
_symmetry.space_group_name_H-M   'P 1'
#
loop_
_entity.id
_entity.type
_entity.pdbx_description
1 polymer ?
#
loop_
_entity_poly.entity_id
_entity_poly.type
_entity_poly.pdbx_seq_one_letter_code
_entity_poly.pdbx_strand_id
1 'polypeptide(L)'
;LAVKFRLSRHGSKKKPFYRIVVADSSSPRDGRFIERVGFYDPLKEPMQISLDREKIKDWYKKGAKPTRTVENLFKKEGVLSEITR
;
A
#
# COMPACT_ATOMS: atom_id res chain seq x y z
N LEU A 1 11.83 14.92 -3.02
CA LEU A 1 10.64 14.19 -3.50
C LEU A 1 10.07 13.34 -2.37
N ALA A 2 8.85 13.69 -1.93
CA ALA A 2 8.19 12.91 -0.90
C ALA A 2 7.36 11.80 -1.57
N VAL A 3 7.64 10.56 -1.24
CA VAL A 3 6.89 9.41 -1.74
C VAL A 3 6.15 8.73 -0.60
N LYS A 4 4.96 8.22 -0.91
CA LYS A 4 4.10 7.57 0.07
C LYS A 4 3.57 6.24 -0.44
N PHE A 5 3.36 5.30 0.50
CA PHE A 5 2.54 4.12 0.23
C PHE A 5 1.09 4.51 0.48
N ARG A 6 0.24 4.28 -0.48
CA ARG A 6 -1.18 4.59 -0.32
C ARG A 6 -2.06 3.61 -1.08
N LEU A 7 -3.35 3.62 -0.75
CA LEU A 7 -4.31 2.76 -1.43
C LEU A 7 -4.80 3.44 -2.70
N SER A 8 -4.91 2.65 -3.76
CA SER A 8 -5.52 3.05 -5.02
C SER A 8 -6.76 2.18 -5.22
N ARG A 9 -7.92 2.81 -5.34
CA ARG A 9 -9.17 2.09 -5.47
C ARG A 9 -9.39 1.59 -6.90
N HIS A 10 -9.81 0.33 -7.01
CA HIS A 10 -10.15 -0.31 -8.27
C HIS A 10 -11.46 -1.09 -8.13
N GLY A 11 -11.92 -1.68 -9.22
CA GLY A 11 -13.15 -2.44 -9.23
C GLY A 11 -14.38 -1.58 -9.44
N SER A 12 -15.56 -2.16 -9.20
CA SER A 12 -16.84 -1.48 -9.38
C SER A 12 -17.24 -0.72 -8.11
N LYS A 13 -18.28 0.10 -8.21
CA LYS A 13 -18.81 0.82 -7.05
C LYS A 13 -19.24 -0.12 -5.92
N LYS A 14 -19.80 -1.30 -6.28
CA LYS A 14 -20.34 -2.24 -5.31
C LYS A 14 -19.32 -3.27 -4.83
N LYS A 15 -18.24 -3.48 -5.58
CA LYS A 15 -17.21 -4.46 -5.26
C LYS A 15 -15.82 -3.84 -5.44
N PRO A 16 -15.45 -2.89 -4.59
CA PRO A 16 -14.13 -2.28 -4.68
C PRO A 16 -13.04 -3.21 -4.18
N PHE A 17 -11.88 -3.12 -4.78
CA PHE A 17 -10.67 -3.66 -4.22
C PHE A 17 -9.60 -2.59 -4.31
N TYR A 18 -8.50 -2.80 -3.60
CA TYR A 18 -7.46 -1.77 -3.50
C TYR A 18 -6.10 -2.33 -3.86
N ARG A 19 -5.29 -1.49 -4.48
CA ARG A 19 -3.87 -1.78 -4.67
C ARG A 19 -3.09 -0.88 -3.74
N ILE A 20 -2.02 -1.42 -3.16
CA ILE A 20 -1.12 -0.62 -2.34
C ILE A 20 0.00 -0.18 -3.27
N VAL A 21 0.13 1.13 -3.45
CA VAL A 21 1.05 1.70 -4.43
C VAL A 21 1.98 2.71 -3.78
N VAL A 22 3.13 2.91 -4.40
CA VAL A 22 4.06 3.97 -4.05
C VAL A 22 3.82 5.10 -5.04
N ALA A 23 3.56 6.29 -4.53
CA ALA A 23 3.28 7.46 -5.37
C ALA A 23 3.87 8.72 -4.76
N ASP A 24 4.07 9.73 -5.61
CA ASP A 24 4.46 11.05 -5.13
C ASP A 24 3.33 11.60 -4.25
N SER A 25 3.69 12.17 -3.11
CA SER A 25 2.71 12.69 -2.15
C SER A 25 1.84 13.81 -2.73
N SER A 26 2.32 14.49 -3.76
CA SER A 26 1.57 15.57 -4.42
C SER A 26 0.65 15.06 -5.52
N SER A 27 0.75 13.80 -5.91
CA SER A 27 -0.11 13.24 -6.95
C SER A 27 -1.55 13.05 -6.45
N PRO A 28 -2.56 13.28 -7.30
CA PRO A 28 -3.94 13.00 -6.93
C PRO A 28 -4.14 11.52 -6.59
N ARG A 29 -5.15 11.23 -5.76
CA ARG A 29 -5.45 9.86 -5.34
C ARG A 29 -5.62 8.91 -6.52
N ASP A 30 -6.25 9.36 -7.59
CA ASP A 30 -6.49 8.56 -8.79
C ASP A 30 -5.48 8.85 -9.90
N GLY A 31 -4.37 9.52 -9.56
CA GLY A 31 -3.32 9.84 -10.50
C GLY A 31 -2.31 8.70 -10.65
N ARG A 32 -1.23 9.02 -11.34
CA ARG A 32 -0.17 8.02 -11.59
C ARG A 32 0.52 7.62 -10.30
N PHE A 33 0.91 6.36 -10.26
CA PHE A 33 1.76 5.84 -9.18
C PHE A 33 3.09 5.36 -9.77
N ILE A 34 4.09 5.22 -8.89
CA ILE A 34 5.44 4.80 -9.28
C ILE A 34 5.50 3.29 -9.41
N GLU A 35 5.00 2.57 -8.41
CA GLU A 35 5.06 1.12 -8.37
C GLU A 35 3.96 0.54 -7.50
N ARG A 36 3.43 -0.60 -7.90
CA ARG A 36 2.47 -1.35 -7.09
C ARG A 36 3.25 -2.31 -6.20
N VAL A 37 2.96 -2.30 -4.89
CA VAL A 37 3.65 -3.15 -3.92
C VAL A 37 2.71 -4.10 -3.18
N GLY A 38 1.42 -4.05 -3.45
CA GLY A 38 0.48 -4.94 -2.78
C GLY A 38 -0.94 -4.84 -3.31
N PHE A 39 -1.78 -5.67 -2.74
CA PHE A 39 -3.18 -5.82 -3.11
C PHE A 39 -4.00 -6.07 -1.84
N TYR A 40 -5.18 -5.48 -1.78
CA TYR A 40 -6.05 -5.60 -0.61
C TYR A 40 -7.51 -5.71 -1.05
N ASP A 41 -8.18 -6.79 -0.65
CA ASP A 41 -9.59 -7.00 -0.94
C ASP A 41 -10.34 -7.21 0.37
N PRO A 42 -11.01 -6.17 0.90
CA PRO A 42 -11.72 -6.26 2.17
C PRO A 42 -13.04 -7.02 2.08
N LEU A 43 -13.56 -7.24 0.88
CA LEU A 43 -14.86 -7.89 0.68
C LEU A 43 -14.79 -9.41 0.68
N LYS A 44 -13.60 -9.98 0.56
CA LYS A 44 -13.44 -11.44 0.62
C LYS A 44 -13.45 -11.92 2.05
N GLU A 45 -13.95 -13.13 2.24
CA GLU A 45 -13.97 -13.79 3.55
C GLU A 45 -13.18 -15.09 3.49
N PRO A 46 -12.03 -15.17 4.20
CA PRO A 46 -11.41 -14.07 4.96
C PRO A 46 -10.87 -12.97 4.05
N MET A 47 -10.71 -11.78 4.62
CA MET A 47 -10.11 -10.64 3.93
C MET A 47 -8.79 -11.05 3.26
N GLN A 48 -8.64 -10.68 2.00
CA GLN A 48 -7.45 -11.03 1.24
C GLN A 48 -6.49 -9.85 1.17
N ILE A 49 -5.23 -10.10 1.54
CA ILE A 49 -4.18 -9.10 1.42
C ILE A 49 -2.90 -9.78 0.96
N SER A 50 -2.23 -9.17 0.01
CA SER A 50 -0.96 -9.66 -0.51
C SER A 50 0.02 -8.49 -0.58
N LEU A 51 1.21 -8.66 0.00
CA LEU A 51 2.21 -7.61 0.05
C LEU A 51 3.53 -8.13 -0.51
N ASP A 52 4.16 -7.32 -1.35
CA ASP A 52 5.52 -7.60 -1.82
C ASP A 52 6.49 -6.99 -0.81
N ARG A 53 6.91 -7.80 0.15
CA ARG A 53 7.73 -7.35 1.28
C ARG A 53 9.08 -6.78 0.84
N GLU A 54 9.66 -7.35 -0.19
CA GLU A 54 10.93 -6.87 -0.73
C GLU A 54 10.83 -5.46 -1.30
N LYS A 55 9.80 -5.21 -2.09
CA LYS A 55 9.57 -3.88 -2.65
C LYS A 55 9.24 -2.86 -1.57
N ILE A 56 8.40 -3.24 -0.61
CA ILE A 56 8.03 -2.36 0.50
C ILE A 56 9.27 -1.98 1.30
N LYS A 57 10.10 -2.96 1.64
CA LYS A 57 11.32 -2.73 2.38
C LYS A 57 12.26 -1.79 1.63
N ASP A 58 12.42 -2.02 0.33
CA ASP A 58 13.27 -1.19 -0.52
C ASP A 58 12.80 0.26 -0.55
N TRP A 59 11.50 0.47 -0.72
CA TRP A 59 10.95 1.83 -0.74
C TRP A 59 11.05 2.53 0.62
N TYR A 60 10.90 1.78 1.72
CA TYR A 60 11.13 2.34 3.05
C TYR A 60 12.57 2.85 3.19
N LYS A 61 13.52 2.09 2.70
CA LYS A 61 14.93 2.50 2.72
C LYS A 61 15.16 3.79 1.93
N LYS A 62 14.36 4.00 0.90
CA LYS A 62 14.42 5.21 0.08
C LYS A 62 13.64 6.38 0.67
N GLY A 63 13.00 6.19 1.81
CA GLY A 63 12.29 7.25 2.51
C GLY A 63 10.78 7.29 2.30
N ALA A 64 10.20 6.31 1.60
CA ALA A 64 8.75 6.27 1.42
C ALA A 64 8.05 6.01 2.76
N LYS A 65 6.92 6.70 2.98
CA LYS A 65 6.16 6.57 4.21
C LYS A 65 4.72 6.16 3.92
N PRO A 66 4.12 5.29 4.75
CA PRO A 66 2.74 4.87 4.54
C PRO A 66 1.75 5.92 5.00
N THR A 67 0.60 5.98 4.33
CA THR A 67 -0.56 6.68 4.87
C THR A 67 -1.05 5.88 6.08
N ARG A 68 -1.90 6.49 6.89
CA ARG A 68 -2.37 5.83 8.11
C ARG A 68 -3.04 4.48 7.84
N THR A 69 -3.88 4.42 6.81
CA THR A 69 -4.56 3.17 6.45
C THR A 69 -3.57 2.08 6.04
N VAL A 70 -2.60 2.43 5.22
CA VAL A 70 -1.57 1.49 4.77
C VAL A 70 -0.69 1.07 5.94
N GLU A 71 -0.35 2.00 6.83
CA GLU A 71 0.42 1.69 8.04
C GLU A 71 -0.28 0.64 8.88
N ASN A 72 -1.60 0.78 9.07
CA ASN A 72 -2.38 -0.19 9.82
C ASN A 72 -2.37 -1.57 9.16
N LEU A 73 -2.45 -1.61 7.84
CA LEU A 73 -2.36 -2.88 7.10
C LEU A 73 -0.98 -3.52 7.24
N PHE A 74 0.07 -2.71 7.18
CA PHE A 74 1.44 -3.21 7.36
C PHE A 74 1.65 -3.76 8.77
N LYS A 75 1.11 -3.10 9.79
CA LYS A 75 1.18 -3.57 11.17
C LYS A 75 0.46 -4.91 11.34
N LYS A 76 -0.72 -5.01 10.77
CA LYS A 76 -1.53 -6.23 10.84
C LYS A 76 -0.80 -7.42 10.22
N GLU A 77 -0.08 -7.20 9.14
CA GLU A 77 0.66 -8.26 8.44
C GLU A 77 2.09 -8.43 8.93
N GLY A 78 2.50 -7.68 9.93
CA GLY A 78 3.83 -7.81 10.51
C GLY A 78 4.96 -7.26 9.65
N VAL A 79 4.63 -6.50 8.61
CA VAL A 79 5.64 -5.98 7.68
C VAL A 79 6.51 -4.92 8.35
N LEU A 80 5.93 -4.07 9.19
CA LEU A 80 6.69 -2.99 9.84
C LEU A 80 7.77 -3.54 10.77
N SER A 81 7.52 -4.63 11.47
CA SER A 81 8.51 -5.21 12.35
C SER A 81 9.71 -5.78 11.58
N GLU A 82 9.50 -6.22 10.36
CA GLU A 82 10.58 -6.68 9.48
C GLU A 82 11.40 -5.50 8.94
N ILE A 83 10.74 -4.39 8.66
CA ILE A 83 11.36 -3.23 8.03
C ILE A 83 12.15 -2.38 9.03
N THR A 84 11.65 -2.26 10.24
CA THR A 84 12.23 -1.38 11.26
C THR A 84 13.35 -2.03 12.07
N ARG A 85 13.68 -3.25 11.78
CA ARG A 85 14.80 -3.94 12.44
C ARG A 85 16.16 -3.47 11.95
#